data_7eab64acee5916c4a3c51eaa66527de0
#
_entry.id   7eab64acee5916c4a3c51eaa66527de0
#
_cell.length_a   1.000
_cell.length_b   1.000
_cell.length_c   1.000
_cell.angle_alpha   90.00
_cell.angle_beta   90.00
_cell.angle_gamma   90.00
#
_symmetry.space_group_name_H-M   'P 1'
#
loop_
_entity.id
_entity.type
_entity.pdbx_description
1 polymer ?
#
loop_
_entity_poly.entity_id
_entity_poly.type
_entity_poly.pdbx_seq_one_letter_code
_entity_poly.pdbx_strand_id
1 'polypeptide(L)'
;MVNIGGNIIALGQHGTQPWRVGIQHPRKPDAIATLDLPSGWAIGTSGDYQRYFELKGTRYCHIINPATGYPVQGVQSVTVLISPQPNAGVLSDVTSKPIFISQPDARAAMAKQMEVKDYLVIESDTKILASASMTKRLNWLDKQAEKHVVETH
;
A
#
# COMPACT_ATOMS: atom_id res chain seq x y z
N MET A 1 -2.97 9.34 16.79
CA MET A 1 -3.08 8.81 15.41
C MET A 1 -4.26 9.45 14.72
N VAL A 2 -4.10 9.88 13.48
CA VAL A 2 -5.17 10.41 12.61
C VAL A 2 -5.30 9.50 11.41
N ASN A 3 -6.53 9.11 11.07
CA ASN A 3 -6.85 8.28 9.91
C ASN A 3 -7.90 9.02 9.06
N ILE A 4 -7.58 9.25 7.80
CA ILE A 4 -8.46 9.90 6.82
C ILE A 4 -8.56 8.97 5.60
N GLY A 5 -9.63 8.18 5.56
CA GLY A 5 -9.92 7.31 4.41
C GLY A 5 -8.84 6.27 4.09
N GLY A 6 -8.12 5.75 5.09
CA GLY A 6 -7.05 4.78 4.91
C GLY A 6 -5.64 5.37 4.85
N ASN A 7 -5.52 6.71 4.81
CA ASN A 7 -4.24 7.39 5.01
C ASN A 7 -4.10 7.72 6.50
N ILE A 8 -3.07 7.19 7.11
CA ILE A 8 -2.85 7.26 8.56
C ILE A 8 -1.53 7.95 8.84
N ILE A 9 -1.54 8.91 9.76
CA ILE A 9 -0.34 9.45 10.37
C ILE A 9 -0.35 9.18 11.88
N ALA A 10 0.74 8.64 12.41
CA ALA A 10 0.94 8.44 13.83
C ALA A 10 1.54 9.70 14.46
N LEU A 11 0.92 10.19 15.51
CA LEU A 11 1.45 11.25 16.37
C LEU A 11 1.43 10.75 17.81
N GLY A 12 2.56 10.82 18.49
CA GLY A 12 2.73 10.23 19.82
C GLY A 12 2.68 8.70 19.81
N GLN A 13 2.29 8.12 20.91
CA GLN A 13 2.28 6.68 21.17
C GLN A 13 0.92 6.22 21.66
N HIS A 14 0.65 4.93 21.61
CA HIS A 14 -0.47 4.27 22.28
C HIS A 14 0.02 3.69 23.61
N GLY A 15 -0.16 4.42 24.70
CA GLY A 15 0.49 4.12 25.98
C GLY A 15 2.01 4.27 25.85
N THR A 16 2.76 3.19 26.06
CA THR A 16 4.24 3.14 25.94
C THR A 16 4.71 2.53 24.62
N GLN A 17 3.79 2.15 23.73
CA GLN A 17 4.09 1.42 22.49
C GLN A 17 3.76 2.27 21.25
N PRO A 18 4.41 2.02 20.11
CA PRO A 18 3.99 2.61 18.85
C PRO A 18 2.55 2.19 18.49
N TRP A 19 1.91 2.94 17.63
CA TRP A 19 0.62 2.55 17.09
C TRP A 19 0.77 1.31 16.21
N ARG A 20 -0.08 0.30 16.42
CA ARG A 20 -0.15 -0.87 15.53
C ARG A 20 -1.26 -0.67 14.51
N VAL A 21 -0.92 -0.80 13.23
CA VAL A 21 -1.86 -0.65 12.12
C VAL A 21 -1.94 -1.93 11.30
N GLY A 22 -3.13 -2.22 10.78
CA GLY A 22 -3.38 -3.34 9.88
C GLY A 22 -3.37 -2.88 8.43
N ILE A 23 -2.73 -3.65 7.55
CA ILE A 23 -2.88 -3.53 6.10
C ILE A 23 -4.03 -4.46 5.70
N GLN A 24 -5.09 -3.88 5.15
CA GLN A 24 -6.28 -4.64 4.76
C GLN A 24 -5.97 -5.62 3.63
N HIS A 25 -6.48 -6.84 3.75
CA HIS A 25 -6.44 -7.79 2.64
C HIS A 25 -7.42 -7.33 1.54
N PRO A 26 -6.99 -7.22 0.25
CA PRO A 26 -7.82 -6.62 -0.80
C PRO A 26 -9.06 -7.45 -1.20
N ARG A 27 -9.14 -8.71 -0.75
CA ARG A 27 -10.23 -9.64 -1.11
C ARG A 27 -10.91 -10.31 0.09
N LYS A 28 -10.43 -10.07 1.31
CA LYS A 28 -11.01 -10.61 2.55
C LYS A 28 -11.26 -9.46 3.54
N PRO A 29 -12.17 -9.62 4.51
CA PRO A 29 -12.43 -8.57 5.50
C PRO A 29 -11.29 -8.37 6.49
N ASP A 30 -10.36 -9.31 6.58
CA ASP A 30 -9.26 -9.31 7.55
C ASP A 30 -8.05 -8.49 7.07
N ALA A 31 -7.13 -8.21 7.99
CA ALA A 31 -5.83 -7.66 7.64
C ALA A 31 -4.91 -8.76 7.09
N ILE A 32 -4.15 -8.46 6.04
CA ILE A 32 -3.13 -9.36 5.48
C ILE A 32 -1.86 -9.37 6.33
N ALA A 33 -1.51 -8.23 6.87
CA ALA A 33 -0.37 -8.03 7.76
C ALA A 33 -0.61 -6.87 8.72
N THR A 34 0.19 -6.78 9.77
CA THR A 34 0.25 -5.62 10.66
C THR A 34 1.67 -5.08 10.70
N LEU A 35 1.80 -3.81 11.09
CA LEU A 35 3.09 -3.21 11.40
C LEU A 35 2.96 -2.18 12.52
N ASP A 36 4.05 -1.90 13.18
CA ASP A 36 4.13 -0.82 14.15
C ASP A 36 4.46 0.49 13.44
N LEU A 37 3.67 1.52 13.71
CA LEU A 37 3.79 2.85 13.12
C LEU A 37 4.27 3.84 14.20
N PRO A 38 5.57 4.13 14.26
CA PRO A 38 6.11 5.07 15.23
C PRO A 38 5.63 6.51 14.99
N SER A 39 5.79 7.38 16.00
CA SER A 39 5.41 8.79 15.88
C SER A 39 6.09 9.48 14.70
N GLY A 40 5.32 10.27 13.96
CA GLY A 40 5.76 10.98 12.75
C GLY A 40 5.68 10.16 11.46
N TRP A 41 5.57 8.84 11.54
CA TRP A 41 5.40 7.98 10.35
C TRP A 41 3.99 8.05 9.81
N ALA A 42 3.88 7.94 8.49
CA ALA A 42 2.60 7.85 7.80
C ALA A 42 2.53 6.59 6.93
N ILE A 43 1.34 6.03 6.80
CA ILE A 43 1.02 4.92 5.91
C ILE A 43 -0.18 5.30 5.05
N GLY A 44 -0.11 5.01 3.76
CA GLY A 44 -1.21 5.20 2.82
C GLY A 44 -1.38 3.98 1.93
N THR A 45 -2.63 3.65 1.62
CA THR A 45 -2.96 2.54 0.74
C THR A 45 -3.90 2.99 -0.37
N SER A 46 -3.49 2.79 -1.61
CA SER A 46 -4.35 2.84 -2.80
C SER A 46 -4.80 1.44 -3.16
N GLY A 47 -6.08 1.24 -3.44
CA GLY A 47 -6.61 -0.09 -3.73
C GLY A 47 -7.82 -0.09 -4.66
N ASP A 48 -8.06 -1.23 -5.29
CA ASP A 48 -9.16 -1.45 -6.23
C ASP A 48 -10.46 -1.90 -5.55
N TYR A 49 -10.47 -2.01 -4.22
CA TYR A 49 -11.53 -2.69 -3.46
C TYR A 49 -12.43 -1.74 -2.64
N GLN A 50 -12.07 -0.47 -2.48
CA GLN A 50 -12.91 0.48 -1.72
C GLN A 50 -13.95 1.17 -2.59
N ARG A 51 -13.57 1.59 -3.81
CA ARG A 51 -14.45 2.28 -4.76
C ARG A 51 -14.27 1.67 -6.13
N TYR A 52 -15.26 0.89 -6.55
CA TYR A 52 -15.24 0.19 -7.83
C TYR A 52 -16.67 -0.14 -8.28
N PHE A 53 -16.80 -0.53 -9.53
CA PHE A 53 -17.97 -1.24 -10.04
C PHE A 53 -17.50 -2.50 -10.78
N GLU A 54 -18.40 -3.44 -10.95
CA GLU A 54 -18.12 -4.67 -11.69
C GLU A 54 -19.00 -4.73 -12.95
N LEU A 55 -18.37 -5.07 -14.08
CA LEU A 55 -19.04 -5.26 -15.33
C LEU A 55 -18.51 -6.53 -16.02
N LYS A 56 -19.39 -7.48 -16.30
CA LYS A 56 -19.04 -8.78 -16.93
C LYS A 56 -17.89 -9.50 -16.25
N GLY A 57 -17.85 -9.49 -14.89
CA GLY A 57 -16.82 -10.14 -14.10
C GLY A 57 -15.50 -9.37 -14.01
N THR A 58 -15.39 -8.21 -14.62
CA THR A 58 -14.21 -7.34 -14.51
C THR A 58 -14.49 -6.21 -13.53
N ARG A 59 -13.56 -5.98 -12.61
CA ARG A 59 -13.61 -4.89 -11.64
C ARG A 59 -12.95 -3.64 -12.21
N TYR A 60 -13.63 -2.51 -12.09
CA TYR A 60 -13.18 -1.20 -12.53
C TYR A 60 -13.07 -0.28 -11.31
N CYS A 61 -11.86 -0.02 -10.85
CA CYS A 61 -11.61 0.86 -9.70
C CYS A 61 -11.67 2.34 -10.09
N HIS A 62 -11.73 3.19 -9.09
CA HIS A 62 -11.79 4.66 -9.26
C HIS A 62 -10.44 5.29 -9.67
N ILE A 63 -9.35 4.53 -9.67
CA ILE A 63 -8.03 5.02 -10.05
C ILE A 63 -7.88 4.88 -11.56
N ILE A 64 -7.82 6.02 -12.24
CA ILE A 64 -7.73 6.11 -13.70
C ILE A 64 -6.25 6.26 -14.09
N ASN A 65 -5.83 5.49 -15.08
CA ASN A 65 -4.53 5.70 -15.73
C ASN A 65 -4.65 6.93 -16.68
N PRO A 66 -3.91 8.02 -16.42
CA PRO A 66 -4.03 9.25 -17.22
C PRO A 66 -3.55 9.09 -18.66
N ALA A 67 -2.70 8.10 -18.95
CA ALA A 67 -2.22 7.83 -20.31
C ALA A 67 -3.27 7.14 -21.18
N THR A 68 -4.16 6.35 -20.58
CA THR A 68 -5.18 5.58 -21.32
C THR A 68 -6.60 6.11 -21.12
N GLY A 69 -6.86 6.86 -20.05
CA GLY A 69 -8.18 7.30 -19.63
C GLY A 69 -9.06 6.19 -19.03
N TYR A 70 -8.51 5.00 -18.80
CA TYR A 70 -9.25 3.85 -18.25
C TYR A 70 -8.82 3.50 -16.83
N PRO A 71 -9.71 2.87 -16.03
CA PRO A 71 -9.36 2.30 -14.72
C PRO A 71 -8.18 1.35 -14.79
N VAL A 72 -7.27 1.48 -13.83
CA VAL A 72 -6.10 0.61 -13.73
C VAL A 72 -6.55 -0.83 -13.46
N GLN A 73 -5.88 -1.77 -14.12
CA GLN A 73 -6.10 -3.21 -13.98
C GLN A 73 -4.80 -3.91 -13.55
N GLY A 74 -4.91 -5.15 -13.06
CA GLY A 74 -3.75 -6.00 -12.75
C GLY A 74 -3.13 -5.79 -11.36
N VAL A 75 -3.61 -4.80 -10.58
CA VAL A 75 -3.14 -4.53 -9.21
C VAL A 75 -4.33 -4.43 -8.26
N GLN A 76 -4.18 -4.98 -7.07
CA GLN A 76 -5.21 -4.94 -6.04
C GLN A 76 -4.98 -3.83 -5.02
N SER A 77 -3.72 -3.66 -4.57
CA SER A 77 -3.37 -2.59 -3.64
C SER A 77 -1.89 -2.23 -3.69
N VAL A 78 -1.62 -0.98 -3.34
CA VAL A 78 -0.28 -0.45 -3.07
C VAL A 78 -0.30 0.26 -1.73
N THR A 79 0.50 -0.22 -0.80
CA THR A 79 0.72 0.42 0.51
C THR A 79 2.11 1.00 0.56
N VAL A 80 2.24 2.23 1.02
CA VAL A 80 3.52 2.92 1.21
C VAL A 80 3.66 3.40 2.64
N LEU A 81 4.91 3.39 3.15
CA LEU A 81 5.28 4.02 4.41
C LEU A 81 6.19 5.20 4.15
N ILE A 82 5.88 6.31 4.78
CA ILE A 82 6.67 7.54 4.71
C ILE A 82 7.26 7.81 6.09
N SER A 83 8.58 7.95 6.14
CA SER A 83 9.31 8.33 7.36
C SER A 83 8.95 9.75 7.81
N PRO A 84 9.23 10.10 9.08
CA PRO A 84 8.93 11.41 9.62
C PRO A 84 9.54 12.53 8.77
N GLN A 85 8.70 13.36 8.20
CA GLN A 85 9.06 14.54 7.40
C GLN A 85 7.86 15.46 7.24
N PRO A 86 8.05 16.73 6.81
CA PRO A 86 6.94 17.61 6.45
C PRO A 86 6.01 16.92 5.43
N ASN A 87 4.70 17.03 5.65
CA ASN A 87 3.66 16.46 4.78
C ASN A 87 3.67 14.93 4.62
N ALA A 88 4.28 14.16 5.55
CA ALA A 88 4.34 12.70 5.45
C ALA A 88 2.97 12.06 5.19
N GLY A 89 1.90 12.55 5.83
CA GLY A 89 0.53 12.08 5.60
C GLY A 89 0.05 12.31 4.16
N VAL A 90 0.34 13.47 3.58
CA VAL A 90 0.01 13.78 2.17
C VAL A 90 0.84 12.91 1.24
N LEU A 91 2.14 12.78 1.52
CA LEU A 91 3.04 11.97 0.70
C LEU A 91 2.62 10.50 0.67
N SER A 92 2.14 9.94 1.79
CA SER A 92 1.65 8.55 1.81
C SER A 92 0.43 8.34 0.90
N ASP A 93 -0.43 9.34 0.75
CA ASP A 93 -1.54 9.30 -0.20
C ASP A 93 -1.06 9.48 -1.66
N VAL A 94 -0.26 10.49 -1.92
CA VAL A 94 0.12 10.88 -3.28
C VAL A 94 1.05 9.84 -3.92
N THR A 95 2.05 9.34 -3.20
CA THR A 95 3.10 8.47 -3.77
C THR A 95 2.64 7.05 -4.06
N SER A 96 1.59 6.56 -3.39
CA SER A 96 1.03 5.24 -3.66
C SER A 96 0.38 5.13 -5.06
N LYS A 97 -0.15 6.24 -5.59
CA LYS A 97 -0.90 6.25 -6.87
C LYS A 97 -0.02 6.05 -8.10
N PRO A 98 1.12 6.74 -8.29
CA PRO A 98 2.03 6.47 -9.41
C PRO A 98 2.51 5.01 -9.44
N ILE A 99 2.82 4.42 -8.28
CA ILE A 99 3.21 3.01 -8.18
C ILE A 99 2.04 2.10 -8.60
N PHE A 100 0.81 2.42 -8.16
CA PHE A 100 -0.40 1.69 -8.51
C PHE A 100 -0.67 1.71 -10.03
N ILE A 101 -0.47 2.87 -10.67
CA ILE A 101 -0.72 3.07 -12.11
C ILE A 101 0.37 2.43 -12.97
N SER A 102 1.58 2.28 -12.46
CA SER A 102 2.71 1.74 -13.21
C SER A 102 2.50 0.27 -13.61
N GLN A 103 3.15 -0.13 -14.70
CA GLN A 103 3.22 -1.55 -15.10
C GLN A 103 4.00 -2.36 -14.04
N PRO A 104 3.72 -3.66 -13.90
CA PRO A 104 4.32 -4.50 -12.85
C PRO A 104 5.85 -4.42 -12.78
N ASP A 105 6.54 -4.43 -13.92
CA ASP A 105 7.99 -4.36 -14.04
C ASP A 105 8.57 -2.97 -13.74
N ALA A 106 7.76 -1.91 -13.85
CA ALA A 106 8.18 -0.54 -13.61
C ALA A 106 7.93 -0.06 -12.17
N ARG A 107 7.20 -0.83 -11.33
CA ARG A 107 6.77 -0.37 -10.00
C ARG A 107 7.91 -0.07 -9.03
N ALA A 108 8.95 -0.90 -9.03
CA ALA A 108 10.13 -0.66 -8.19
C ALA A 108 10.88 0.61 -8.62
N ALA A 109 11.03 0.84 -9.93
CA ALA A 109 11.62 2.05 -10.46
C ALA A 109 10.77 3.29 -10.14
N MET A 110 9.44 3.17 -10.23
CA MET A 110 8.53 4.25 -9.85
C MET A 110 8.60 4.56 -8.35
N ALA A 111 8.65 3.55 -7.49
CA ALA A 111 8.82 3.76 -6.05
C ALA A 111 10.11 4.54 -5.75
N LYS A 112 11.21 4.18 -6.42
CA LYS A 112 12.48 4.89 -6.32
C LYS A 112 12.37 6.35 -6.81
N GLN A 113 11.69 6.59 -7.93
CA GLN A 113 11.47 7.93 -8.48
C GLN A 113 10.64 8.81 -7.53
N MET A 114 9.66 8.19 -6.84
CA MET A 114 8.83 8.85 -5.82
C MET A 114 9.49 8.92 -4.44
N GLU A 115 10.77 8.51 -4.32
CA GLU A 115 11.52 8.45 -3.07
C GLU A 115 10.86 7.60 -1.97
N VAL A 116 10.06 6.61 -2.37
CA VAL A 116 9.40 5.67 -1.46
C VAL A 116 10.33 4.49 -1.20
N LYS A 117 10.81 4.38 0.04
CA LYS A 117 11.70 3.30 0.48
C LYS A 117 10.94 2.05 0.92
N ASP A 118 9.79 2.24 1.57
CA ASP A 118 8.99 1.18 2.17
C ASP A 118 7.66 1.06 1.42
N TYR A 119 7.48 0.00 0.63
CA TYR A 119 6.25 -0.24 -0.11
C TYR A 119 5.90 -1.73 -0.19
N LEU A 120 4.60 -1.99 -0.32
CA LEU A 120 3.99 -3.30 -0.54
C LEU A 120 3.00 -3.18 -1.68
N VAL A 121 3.12 -4.03 -2.70
CA VAL A 121 2.19 -4.12 -3.82
C VAL A 121 1.58 -5.51 -3.84
N ILE A 122 0.27 -5.60 -3.97
CA ILE A 122 -0.45 -6.86 -4.16
C ILE A 122 -1.05 -6.84 -5.56
N GLU A 123 -0.57 -7.75 -6.40
CA GLU A 123 -1.03 -7.93 -7.78
C GLU A 123 -2.29 -8.77 -7.86
N SER A 124 -3.00 -8.71 -8.96
CA SER A 124 -4.21 -9.51 -9.18
C SER A 124 -3.94 -11.01 -9.38
N ASP A 125 -2.74 -11.38 -9.78
CA ASP A 125 -2.26 -12.76 -9.93
C ASP A 125 -1.73 -13.39 -8.63
N THR A 126 -1.97 -12.73 -7.49
CA THR A 126 -1.51 -13.10 -6.14
C THR A 126 -0.03 -12.82 -5.85
N LYS A 127 0.77 -12.37 -6.80
CA LYS A 127 2.14 -11.96 -6.58
C LYS A 127 2.18 -10.73 -5.66
N ILE A 128 3.10 -10.74 -4.73
CA ILE A 128 3.31 -9.64 -3.79
C ILE A 128 4.73 -9.12 -3.98
N LEU A 129 4.86 -7.83 -4.28
CA LEU A 129 6.14 -7.14 -4.33
C LEU A 129 6.29 -6.31 -3.06
N ALA A 130 7.41 -6.45 -2.38
CA ALA A 130 7.72 -5.62 -1.22
C ALA A 130 9.17 -5.20 -1.23
N SER A 131 9.46 -3.96 -0.82
CA SER A 131 10.84 -3.57 -0.55
C SER A 131 11.40 -4.36 0.64
N ALA A 132 12.70 -4.64 0.63
CA ALA A 132 13.36 -5.38 1.72
C ALA A 132 13.18 -4.70 3.09
N SER A 133 13.12 -3.37 3.12
CA SER A 133 12.83 -2.61 4.35
C SER A 133 11.38 -2.76 4.81
N MET A 134 10.43 -2.80 3.88
CA MET A 134 9.01 -3.05 4.19
C MET A 134 8.82 -4.47 4.74
N THR A 135 9.39 -5.48 4.10
CA THR A 135 9.27 -6.88 4.55
C THR A 135 9.70 -7.06 6.01
N LYS A 136 10.77 -6.39 6.42
CA LYS A 136 11.27 -6.43 7.82
C LYS A 136 10.33 -5.80 8.85
N ARG A 137 9.40 -4.95 8.41
CA ARG A 137 8.42 -4.27 9.28
C ARG A 137 7.10 -5.02 9.40
N LEU A 138 6.81 -5.92 8.45
CA LEU A 138 5.53 -6.62 8.38
C LEU A 138 5.47 -7.81 9.33
N ASN A 139 4.37 -7.88 10.09
CA ASN A 139 3.96 -9.09 10.80
C ASN A 139 2.80 -9.71 10.00
N TRP A 140 3.12 -10.73 9.21
CA TRP A 140 2.15 -11.39 8.35
C TRP A 140 1.10 -12.16 9.16
N LEU A 141 -0.16 -11.86 8.90
CA LEU A 141 -1.32 -12.59 9.44
C LEU A 141 -1.78 -13.66 8.45
N ASP A 142 -1.76 -13.37 7.15
CA ASP A 142 -2.02 -14.36 6.10
C ASP A 142 -0.70 -15.05 5.70
N LYS A 143 -0.47 -16.24 6.25
CA LYS A 143 0.75 -17.03 5.99
C LYS A 143 0.84 -17.60 4.58
N GLN A 144 -0.27 -17.67 3.86
CA GLN A 144 -0.22 -18.06 2.44
C GLN A 144 0.25 -16.87 1.58
N ALA A 145 -0.25 -15.68 1.85
CA ALA A 145 0.19 -14.47 1.17
C ALA A 145 1.70 -14.22 1.37
N GLU A 146 2.23 -14.46 2.57
CA GLU A 146 3.66 -14.32 2.87
C GLU A 146 4.55 -15.13 1.93
N LYS A 147 4.10 -16.32 1.49
CA LYS A 147 4.87 -17.19 0.58
C LYS A 147 4.98 -16.63 -0.86
N HIS A 148 4.13 -15.69 -1.23
CA HIS A 148 4.11 -15.08 -2.55
C HIS A 148 4.89 -13.75 -2.63
N VAL A 149 5.63 -13.41 -1.57
CA VAL A 149 6.41 -12.18 -1.50
C VAL A 149 7.69 -12.31 -2.31
N VAL A 150 7.88 -11.35 -3.20
CA VAL A 150 9.13 -11.13 -3.94
C VAL A 150 9.73 -9.82 -3.43
N GLU A 151 10.90 -9.90 -2.82
CA GLU A 151 11.62 -8.72 -2.37
C GLU A 151 12.24 -7.98 -3.56
N THR A 152 12.13 -6.66 -3.51
CA THR A 152 12.78 -5.76 -4.47
C THR A 152 13.90 -4.99 -3.77
N HIS A 153 14.98 -4.77 -4.48
CA HIS A 153 16.20 -4.10 -4.00
C HIS A 153 16.30 -2.68 -4.51
#